data_d3ef666ac957d1f89e505d53ee6fe56e
#
_entry.id   d3ef666ac957d1f89e505d53ee6fe56e
#
_cell.length_a   1.000
_cell.length_b   1.000
_cell.length_c   1.000
_cell.angle_alpha   90.00
_cell.angle_beta   90.00
_cell.angle_gamma   90.00
#
_symmetry.space_group_name_H-M   'P 1'
#
loop_
_entity.id
_entity.type
_entity.pdbx_description
1 polymer ?
#
loop_
_entity_poly.entity_id
_entity_poly.type
_entity_poly.pdbx_seq_one_letter_code
_entity_poly.pdbx_strand_id
1 'polypeptide(L)'
;GVIDKRTMQEFDASCLTPVDELTAEEIRAIRERENVSQSVFAHYLNVPLTSISQWERGEKKPSGPSLKLLALVKKYGLAAVA
;
A
#
# COMPACT_ATOMS: atom_id res chain seq x y z
N GLY A 1 -15.66 20.82 -15.37
CA GLY A 1 -15.45 20.87 -16.73
C GLY A 1 -14.09 20.40 -17.17
N VAL A 2 -13.53 21.15 -18.10
CA VAL A 2 -12.26 20.74 -18.69
C VAL A 2 -11.14 20.71 -17.66
N ILE A 3 -11.14 21.65 -16.73
CA ILE A 3 -10.12 21.72 -15.69
C ILE A 3 -10.16 20.50 -14.81
N ASP A 4 -11.36 20.11 -14.40
CA ASP A 4 -11.52 18.95 -13.55
C ASP A 4 -11.06 17.67 -14.25
N LYS A 5 -11.39 17.55 -15.52
CA LYS A 5 -10.99 16.42 -16.31
C LYS A 5 -9.47 16.37 -16.46
N ARG A 6 -8.87 17.52 -16.67
CA ARG A 6 -7.41 17.59 -16.78
C ARG A 6 -6.74 17.24 -15.47
N THR A 7 -7.28 17.72 -14.37
CA THR A 7 -6.77 17.42 -13.06
C THR A 7 -6.82 15.93 -12.79
N MET A 8 -7.92 15.29 -13.17
CA MET A 8 -8.03 13.85 -13.02
C MET A 8 -7.01 13.10 -13.85
N GLN A 9 -6.76 13.57 -15.07
CA GLN A 9 -5.76 12.95 -15.92
C GLN A 9 -4.36 13.06 -15.33
N GLU A 10 -4.04 14.24 -14.79
CA GLU A 10 -2.75 14.42 -14.12
C GLU A 10 -2.61 13.55 -12.92
N PHE A 11 -3.67 13.42 -12.14
CA PHE A 11 -3.69 12.56 -10.99
C PHE A 11 -3.50 11.10 -11.40
N ASP A 12 -4.21 10.67 -12.45
CA ASP A 12 -4.08 9.30 -12.93
C ASP A 12 -2.67 9.02 -13.43
N ALA A 13 -2.07 9.96 -14.12
CA ALA A 13 -0.70 9.81 -14.59
C ALA A 13 0.26 9.62 -13.42
N SER A 14 0.04 10.40 -12.34
CA SER A 14 0.83 10.25 -11.13
C SER A 14 0.60 8.90 -10.48
N CYS A 15 -0.64 8.43 -10.48
CA CYS A 15 -0.98 7.13 -9.92
C CYS A 15 -0.46 5.98 -10.79
N LEU A 16 -0.24 6.23 -12.05
CA LEU A 16 0.28 5.24 -12.98
C LEU A 16 1.80 5.13 -12.95
N THR A 17 2.46 5.98 -12.18
CA THR A 17 3.89 5.84 -11.95
C THR A 17 4.13 4.40 -11.47
N PRO A 18 5.05 3.68 -12.09
CA PRO A 18 5.27 2.30 -11.71
C PRO A 18 5.54 2.16 -10.23
N VAL A 19 4.81 1.25 -9.61
CA VAL A 19 5.02 0.90 -8.21
C VAL A 19 5.81 -0.38 -8.20
N ASP A 20 7.02 -0.33 -7.67
CA ASP A 20 7.86 -1.51 -7.60
C ASP A 20 7.21 -2.56 -6.72
N GLU A 21 7.39 -3.81 -7.10
CA GLU A 21 6.93 -4.91 -6.26
C GLU A 21 7.67 -4.88 -4.94
N LEU A 22 6.95 -5.21 -3.88
CA LEU A 22 7.51 -5.26 -2.54
C LEU A 22 7.77 -6.72 -2.16
N THR A 23 8.95 -6.97 -1.61
CA THR A 23 9.25 -8.29 -1.08
C THR A 23 8.58 -8.49 0.27
N ALA A 24 8.51 -9.75 0.71
CA ALA A 24 7.95 -10.07 2.02
C ALA A 24 8.68 -9.32 3.14
N GLU A 25 9.99 -9.25 3.04
CA GLU A 25 10.81 -8.54 4.03
C GLU A 25 10.53 -7.04 4.04
N GLU A 26 10.32 -6.46 2.86
CA GLU A 26 10.02 -5.05 2.76
C GLU A 26 8.67 -4.72 3.39
N ILE A 27 7.67 -5.56 3.17
CA ILE A 27 6.34 -5.38 3.76
C ILE A 27 6.42 -5.45 5.28
N ARG A 28 7.14 -6.44 5.78
CA ARG A 28 7.35 -6.59 7.22
C ARG A 28 8.10 -5.39 7.79
N ALA A 29 9.12 -4.92 7.09
CA ALA A 29 9.90 -3.76 7.52
C ALA A 29 9.05 -2.50 7.61
N ILE A 30 8.16 -2.30 6.65
CA ILE A 30 7.23 -1.17 6.66
C ILE A 30 6.36 -1.24 7.91
N ARG A 31 5.79 -2.41 8.17
CA ARG A 31 4.92 -2.60 9.34
C ARG A 31 5.68 -2.37 10.65
N GLU A 32 6.88 -2.93 10.76
CA GLU A 32 7.70 -2.78 11.96
C GLU A 32 8.12 -1.33 12.18
N ARG A 33 8.44 -0.62 11.10
CA ARG A 33 8.77 0.80 11.17
C ARG A 33 7.60 1.61 11.75
N GLU A 34 6.37 1.26 11.37
CA GLU A 34 5.18 1.92 11.87
C GLU A 34 4.77 1.43 13.26
N ASN A 35 5.47 0.42 13.76
CA ASN A 35 5.28 -0.12 15.11
C ASN A 35 3.85 -0.59 15.39
N VAL A 36 3.29 -1.34 14.44
CA VAL A 36 1.94 -1.88 14.56
C VAL A 36 1.95 -3.39 14.35
N SER A 37 0.96 -4.07 14.93
CA SER A 37 0.78 -5.50 14.72
C SER A 37 0.23 -5.77 13.33
N GLN A 38 0.25 -7.05 12.91
CA GLN A 38 -0.35 -7.46 11.65
C GLN A 38 -1.84 -7.13 11.62
N SER A 39 -2.55 -7.34 12.72
CA SER A 39 -3.96 -7.02 12.84
C SER A 39 -4.25 -5.54 12.59
N VAL A 40 -3.49 -4.68 13.24
CA VAL A 40 -3.65 -3.25 13.11
C VAL A 40 -3.29 -2.81 11.69
N PHE A 41 -2.22 -3.35 11.15
CA PHE A 41 -1.80 -3.03 9.79
C PHE A 41 -2.88 -3.42 8.78
N ALA A 42 -3.46 -4.60 8.95
CA ALA A 42 -4.55 -5.07 8.09
C ALA A 42 -5.75 -4.12 8.17
N HIS A 43 -6.05 -3.64 9.35
CA HIS A 43 -7.14 -2.71 9.54
C HIS A 43 -6.90 -1.40 8.78
N TYR A 44 -5.70 -0.85 8.88
CA TYR A 44 -5.36 0.38 8.16
C TYR A 44 -5.45 0.21 6.65
N LEU A 45 -5.06 -0.96 6.15
CA LEU A 45 -5.07 -1.23 4.71
C LEU A 45 -6.41 -1.77 4.23
N ASN A 46 -7.35 -2.00 5.15
CA ASN A 46 -8.67 -2.54 4.86
C ASN A 46 -8.60 -3.88 4.12
N VAL A 47 -7.74 -4.76 4.61
CA VAL A 47 -7.58 -6.11 4.08
C VAL A 47 -7.68 -7.12 5.22
N PRO A 48 -8.00 -8.40 4.92
CA PRO A 48 -8.01 -9.43 5.94
C PRO A 48 -6.61 -9.64 6.54
N LEU A 49 -6.56 -10.01 7.81
CA LEU A 49 -5.31 -10.35 8.48
C LEU A 49 -4.56 -11.45 7.74
N THR A 50 -5.29 -12.41 7.17
CA THR A 50 -4.68 -13.50 6.41
C THR A 50 -3.86 -12.97 5.23
N SER A 51 -4.30 -11.90 4.61
CA SER A 51 -3.55 -11.28 3.50
C SER A 51 -2.20 -10.77 3.96
N ILE A 52 -2.18 -10.05 5.08
CA ILE A 52 -0.92 -9.54 5.64
C ILE A 52 0.01 -10.69 5.97
N SER A 53 -0.51 -11.71 6.62
CA SER A 53 0.27 -12.88 6.99
C SER A 53 0.87 -13.56 5.76
N GLN A 54 0.08 -13.73 4.71
CA GLN A 54 0.54 -14.38 3.48
C GLN A 54 1.59 -13.54 2.77
N TRP A 55 1.42 -12.22 2.75
CA TRP A 55 2.41 -11.33 2.15
C TRP A 55 3.75 -11.39 2.90
N GLU A 56 3.71 -11.37 4.22
CA GLU A 56 4.93 -11.37 5.04
C GLU A 56 5.64 -12.73 5.03
N ARG A 57 4.93 -13.80 4.71
CA ARG A 57 5.53 -15.11 4.55
C ARG A 57 5.97 -15.41 3.12
N GLY A 58 5.68 -14.50 2.20
CA GLY A 58 6.02 -14.69 0.80
C GLY A 58 5.11 -15.68 0.07
N GLU A 59 3.99 -16.07 0.66
CA GLU A 59 3.05 -17.01 0.04
C GLU A 59 2.23 -16.37 -1.06
N LYS A 60 1.93 -15.09 -0.91
CA LYS A 60 1.23 -14.30 -1.92
C LYS A 60 1.84 -12.90 -1.97
N LYS A 61 1.67 -12.26 -3.10
CA LYS A 61 2.15 -10.90 -3.28
C LYS A 61 0.96 -9.95 -3.34
N PRO A 62 1.08 -8.76 -2.73
CA PRO A 62 0.03 -7.76 -2.90
C PRO A 62 -0.03 -7.31 -4.35
N SER A 63 -1.20 -6.98 -4.82
CA SER A 63 -1.40 -6.53 -6.19
C SER A 63 -2.49 -5.46 -6.22
N GLY A 64 -2.55 -4.71 -7.33
CA GLY A 64 -3.57 -3.70 -7.52
C GLY A 64 -3.61 -2.68 -6.39
N PRO A 65 -4.82 -2.39 -5.86
CA PRO A 65 -4.97 -1.37 -4.83
C PRO A 65 -4.13 -1.62 -3.58
N SER A 66 -3.95 -2.88 -3.19
CA SER A 66 -3.16 -3.21 -2.00
C SER A 66 -1.71 -2.80 -2.17
N LEU A 67 -1.14 -3.06 -3.33
CA LEU A 67 0.24 -2.68 -3.61
C LEU A 67 0.39 -1.16 -3.58
N LYS A 68 -0.59 -0.44 -4.13
CA LYS A 68 -0.58 1.02 -4.13
C LYS A 68 -0.63 1.57 -2.71
N LEU A 69 -1.49 1.01 -1.87
CA LEU A 69 -1.59 1.43 -0.47
C LEU A 69 -0.29 1.18 0.28
N LEU A 70 0.32 0.01 0.06
CA LEU A 70 1.61 -0.30 0.68
C LEU A 70 2.70 0.67 0.23
N ALA A 71 2.71 1.05 -1.03
CA ALA A 71 3.66 2.01 -1.55
C ALA A 71 3.48 3.38 -0.89
N LEU A 72 2.24 3.79 -0.68
CA LEU A 72 1.94 5.04 0.01
C LEU A 72 2.41 5.01 1.47
N VAL A 73 2.19 3.90 2.15
CA VAL A 73 2.65 3.74 3.52
C VAL A 73 4.16 3.74 3.58
N LYS A 74 4.81 3.10 2.62
CA LYS A 74 6.27 3.10 2.55
C LYS A 74 6.82 4.51 2.43
N LYS A 75 6.17 5.34 1.64
CA LYS A 75 6.65 6.69 1.34
C LYS A 75 6.25 7.70 2.43
N TYR A 76 5.03 7.62 2.92
CA TYR A 76 4.46 8.64 3.79
C TYR A 76 4.07 8.16 5.18
N GLY A 77 4.11 6.86 5.43
CA GLY A 77 3.67 6.29 6.70
C GLY A 77 2.18 5.99 6.72
N LEU A 78 1.72 5.41 7.83
CA LEU A 78 0.31 5.01 7.98
C LEU A 78 -0.66 6.18 7.91
N ALA A 79 -0.20 7.40 8.18
CA ALA A 79 -1.05 8.57 8.08
C ALA A 79 -1.64 8.75 6.67
N ALA A 80 -0.96 8.23 5.66
CA ALA A 80 -1.43 8.33 4.28
C ALA A 80 -2.71 7.53 4.02
N VAL A 81 -2.98 6.51 4.84
CA VAL A 81 -4.14 5.62 4.66
C VAL A 81 -5.07 5.64 5.87
N ALA A 82 -4.77 6.45 6.83
CA ALA A 82 -5.59 6.56 8.04
C ALA A 82 -6.90 7.31 7.78
#